data_95feb3d6218cde99433e5ee260ed5e9b
#
_entry.id   95feb3d6218cde99433e5ee260ed5e9b
#
_cell.length_a   1.000
_cell.length_b   1.000
_cell.length_c   1.000
_cell.angle_alpha   90.00
_cell.angle_beta   90.00
_cell.angle_gamma   90.00
#
_symmetry.space_group_name_H-M   'P 1'
#
loop_
_entity.id
_entity.type
_entity.pdbx_description
1 polymer ?
#
loop_
_entity_poly.entity_id
_entity_poly.type
_entity_poly.pdbx_seq_one_letter_code
_entity_poly.pdbx_strand_id
1 'polypeptide(L)'
;MRLREDADQIIKLSIQAVLPDEAVAKALQGKDFGDGKIYMVAAGKAAWQMGKAAADILKDRLEAGIVVTKYDHVKGEIPKTQCFEAGHPVPDANSFKATQAALELVAQAGENDTVVFLLSGGGSALFEKPLIPAEELTDITEQLLACGADIVEMNTVRKRLSAVKGGRFALACEPAQVFSVVLSDILGDPLDMIASGPAYPDSSTCEEAIAIAEKYSLRLSSDALELLKQETPTELHNVETQITGSVTNLCKAAADACEKLGYEATILTDQLNCVAREAGAFMASIAKTHQNTMKSLAFIAGGETVVHLTGKGKGGRNQELALAAAEGIAELNDTAVFSVGSDGTDGPTDAAGGYSDGDTKRKLEEQNLSVFAVLQDNDAYHALQKTDGLIITGATGTNVNDVAVLLIKR
;
A
#
# COMPACT_ATOMS: atom_id res chain seq x y z
N MET A 1 -4.10 19.23 25.42
CA MET A 1 -2.82 19.51 24.73
C MET A 1 -1.94 18.26 24.66
N ARG A 2 -1.62 17.60 25.75
CA ARG A 2 -0.65 16.47 25.77
C ARG A 2 -1.03 15.25 24.90
N LEU A 3 -2.32 14.86 24.85
CA LEU A 3 -2.78 13.72 24.02
C LEU A 3 -2.68 14.00 22.52
N ARG A 4 -2.97 15.23 22.07
CA ARG A 4 -2.84 15.60 20.67
C ARG A 4 -1.38 15.64 20.25
N GLU A 5 -0.48 16.13 21.09
CA GLU A 5 0.96 16.12 20.86
C GLU A 5 1.51 14.68 20.78
N ASP A 6 1.05 13.79 21.69
CA ASP A 6 1.38 12.37 21.63
C ASP A 6 0.89 11.74 20.31
N ALA A 7 -0.36 12.01 19.89
CA ALA A 7 -0.90 11.51 18.64
C ALA A 7 -0.10 12.00 17.41
N ASP A 8 0.22 13.30 17.34
CA ASP A 8 1.00 13.88 16.25
C ASP A 8 2.41 13.27 16.18
N GLN A 9 3.04 12.96 17.33
CA GLN A 9 4.33 12.30 17.38
C GLN A 9 4.25 10.83 16.95
N ILE A 10 3.22 10.09 17.37
CA ILE A 10 3.00 8.70 16.95
C ILE A 10 2.79 8.64 15.44
N ILE A 11 1.92 9.50 14.88
CA ILE A 11 1.66 9.59 13.44
C ILE A 11 2.96 9.83 12.67
N LYS A 12 3.74 10.84 13.10
CA LYS A 12 5.00 11.19 12.45
C LYS A 12 5.98 10.01 12.45
N LEU A 13 6.19 9.36 13.58
CA LEU A 13 7.16 8.27 13.72
C LEU A 13 6.71 7.01 12.98
N SER A 14 5.40 6.69 13.00
CA SER A 14 4.89 5.50 12.31
C SER A 14 4.95 5.65 10.79
N ILE A 15 4.58 6.81 10.24
CA ILE A 15 4.70 7.08 8.80
C ILE A 15 6.17 7.10 8.37
N GLN A 16 7.05 7.75 9.14
CA GLN A 16 8.48 7.78 8.83
C GLN A 16 9.09 6.38 8.72
N ALA A 17 8.71 5.46 9.59
CA ALA A 17 9.24 4.09 9.60
C ALA A 17 8.87 3.24 8.36
N VAL A 18 7.86 3.67 7.59
CA VAL A 18 7.37 2.99 6.37
C VAL A 18 7.57 3.83 5.11
N LEU A 19 8.39 4.89 5.18
CA LEU A 19 8.79 5.63 3.97
C LEU A 19 9.60 4.73 3.04
N PRO A 20 9.48 4.91 1.71
CA PRO A 20 10.14 4.06 0.73
C PRO A 20 11.67 4.00 0.86
N ASP A 21 12.31 5.11 1.19
CA ASP A 21 13.74 5.22 1.41
C ASP A 21 14.20 4.49 2.68
N GLU A 22 13.50 4.65 3.78
CA GLU A 22 13.75 3.91 5.04
C GLU A 22 13.54 2.40 4.86
N ALA A 23 12.48 2.02 4.14
CA ALA A 23 12.18 0.62 3.83
C ALA A 23 13.33 -0.03 3.02
N VAL A 24 13.83 0.64 1.99
CA VAL A 24 14.95 0.18 1.18
C VAL A 24 16.25 0.16 2.00
N ALA A 25 16.52 1.20 2.78
CA ALA A 25 17.70 1.26 3.63
C ALA A 25 17.77 0.08 4.60
N LYS A 26 16.64 -0.22 5.24
CA LYS A 26 16.51 -1.35 6.16
C LYS A 26 16.74 -2.70 5.47
N ALA A 27 16.23 -2.88 4.25
CA ALA A 27 16.38 -4.11 3.48
C ALA A 27 17.83 -4.34 3.02
N LEU A 28 18.52 -3.27 2.61
CA LEU A 28 19.88 -3.36 2.08
C LEU A 28 20.95 -3.31 3.16
N GLN A 29 20.60 -2.91 4.40
CA GLN A 29 21.57 -2.79 5.49
C GLN A 29 22.17 -4.15 5.87
N GLY A 30 23.48 -4.29 5.70
CA GLY A 30 24.21 -5.52 6.03
C GLY A 30 23.95 -6.69 5.08
N LYS A 31 23.23 -6.49 3.98
CA LYS A 31 23.02 -7.51 2.95
C LYS A 31 24.30 -7.70 2.16
N ASP A 32 24.80 -8.93 2.11
CA ASP A 32 25.92 -9.32 1.27
C ASP A 32 25.40 -9.83 -0.09
N PHE A 33 25.84 -9.17 -1.16
CA PHE A 33 25.53 -9.54 -2.54
C PHE A 33 26.72 -10.21 -3.26
N GLY A 34 27.74 -10.68 -2.51
CA GLY A 34 28.94 -11.25 -3.10
C GLY A 34 29.75 -10.23 -3.92
N ASP A 35 30.58 -10.71 -4.84
CA ASP A 35 31.49 -9.89 -5.67
C ASP A 35 30.92 -9.57 -7.07
N GLY A 36 29.76 -10.13 -7.43
CA GLY A 36 29.09 -9.92 -8.71
C GLY A 36 28.56 -8.49 -8.90
N LYS A 37 28.11 -8.19 -10.10
CA LYS A 37 27.47 -6.93 -10.45
C LYS A 37 26.07 -6.85 -9.82
N ILE A 38 25.63 -5.65 -9.53
CA ILE A 38 24.28 -5.41 -9.05
C ILE A 38 23.51 -4.62 -10.11
N TYR A 39 22.43 -5.19 -10.59
CA TYR A 39 21.45 -4.52 -11.44
C TYR A 39 20.24 -4.14 -10.62
N MET A 40 19.62 -3.02 -10.94
CA MET A 40 18.44 -2.56 -10.21
C MET A 40 17.24 -2.38 -11.14
N VAL A 41 16.10 -2.91 -10.75
CA VAL A 41 14.81 -2.62 -11.39
C VAL A 41 13.84 -2.16 -10.31
N ALA A 42 13.26 -0.96 -10.46
CA ALA A 42 12.27 -0.43 -9.54
C ALA A 42 10.96 -0.14 -10.28
N ALA A 43 9.83 -0.62 -9.75
CA ALA A 43 8.52 -0.49 -10.38
C ALA A 43 7.43 -0.11 -9.37
N GLY A 44 6.57 0.84 -9.73
CA GLY A 44 5.44 1.30 -8.92
C GLY A 44 5.45 2.79 -8.62
N LYS A 45 4.47 3.25 -7.86
CA LYS A 45 4.29 4.69 -7.54
C LYS A 45 5.47 5.28 -6.75
N ALA A 46 6.10 4.49 -5.87
CA ALA A 46 7.26 4.89 -5.08
C ALA A 46 8.60 4.47 -5.71
N ALA A 47 8.60 3.94 -6.94
CA ALA A 47 9.77 3.35 -7.56
C ALA A 47 10.96 4.33 -7.70
N TRP A 48 10.70 5.60 -7.99
CA TRP A 48 11.78 6.58 -8.07
C TRP A 48 12.46 6.79 -6.71
N GLN A 49 11.69 6.95 -5.64
CA GLN A 49 12.23 7.15 -4.29
C GLN A 49 12.97 5.92 -3.78
N MET A 50 12.41 4.71 -4.01
CA MET A 50 13.08 3.44 -3.68
C MET A 50 14.37 3.27 -4.47
N GLY A 51 14.33 3.52 -5.78
CA GLY A 51 15.49 3.42 -6.66
C GLY A 51 16.60 4.41 -6.30
N LYS A 52 16.24 5.65 -5.95
CA LYS A 52 17.17 6.67 -5.47
C LYS A 52 17.88 6.22 -4.18
N ALA A 53 17.10 5.75 -3.20
CA ALA A 53 17.65 5.25 -1.95
C ALA A 53 18.58 4.05 -2.16
N ALA A 54 18.20 3.10 -3.01
CA ALA A 54 19.04 1.96 -3.33
C ALA A 54 20.34 2.38 -4.04
N ALA A 55 20.27 3.29 -5.01
CA ALA A 55 21.45 3.79 -5.71
C ALA A 55 22.43 4.51 -4.77
N ASP A 56 21.90 5.31 -3.81
CA ASP A 56 22.71 6.00 -2.81
C ASP A 56 23.45 5.03 -1.85
N ILE A 57 22.84 3.88 -1.56
CA ILE A 57 23.43 2.84 -0.71
C ILE A 57 24.43 1.98 -1.48
N LEU A 58 24.04 1.53 -2.68
CA LEU A 58 24.85 0.63 -3.51
C LEU A 58 26.04 1.34 -4.15
N LYS A 59 25.93 2.62 -4.47
CA LYS A 59 27.00 3.48 -5.02
C LYS A 59 27.69 2.83 -6.23
N ASP A 60 29.00 2.61 -6.12
CA ASP A 60 29.81 2.05 -7.21
C ASP A 60 29.48 0.58 -7.52
N ARG A 61 28.88 -0.15 -6.57
CA ARG A 61 28.41 -1.52 -6.76
C ARG A 61 27.24 -1.63 -7.73
N LEU A 62 26.44 -0.56 -7.91
CA LEU A 62 25.39 -0.52 -8.91
C LEU A 62 26.01 -0.45 -10.31
N GLU A 63 25.74 -1.45 -11.13
CA GLU A 63 26.18 -1.48 -12.55
C GLU A 63 25.26 -0.62 -13.41
N ALA A 64 23.97 -0.91 -13.38
CA ALA A 64 22.93 -0.17 -14.09
C ALA A 64 21.55 -0.36 -13.46
N GLY A 65 20.62 0.55 -13.74
CA GLY A 65 19.27 0.49 -13.21
C GLY A 65 18.19 0.95 -14.19
N ILE A 66 16.97 0.43 -13.99
CA ILE A 66 15.73 0.88 -14.62
C ILE A 66 14.73 1.22 -13.53
N VAL A 67 14.13 2.40 -13.62
CA VAL A 67 13.03 2.84 -12.76
C VAL A 67 11.83 3.12 -13.63
N VAL A 68 10.64 2.57 -13.28
CA VAL A 68 9.37 2.92 -13.89
C VAL A 68 8.37 3.35 -12.83
N THR A 69 7.87 4.58 -12.96
CA THR A 69 6.92 5.18 -12.05
C THR A 69 5.82 5.91 -12.82
N LYS A 70 4.81 6.42 -12.12
CA LYS A 70 3.75 7.17 -12.79
C LYS A 70 4.22 8.57 -13.19
N TYR A 71 3.53 9.21 -14.13
CA TYR A 71 3.81 10.58 -14.56
C TYR A 71 3.93 11.55 -13.38
N ASP A 72 4.85 12.52 -13.49
CA ASP A 72 5.16 13.55 -12.51
C ASP A 72 5.78 13.02 -11.18
N HIS A 73 6.34 11.79 -11.20
CA HIS A 73 6.95 11.17 -10.02
C HIS A 73 8.47 11.03 -10.10
N VAL A 74 9.08 11.28 -11.25
CA VAL A 74 10.54 11.40 -11.39
C VAL A 74 10.97 12.77 -10.88
N LYS A 75 11.74 12.80 -9.78
CA LYS A 75 12.18 14.04 -9.12
C LYS A 75 13.62 14.44 -9.44
N GLY A 76 14.25 13.76 -10.42
CA GLY A 76 15.62 14.05 -10.83
C GLY A 76 16.36 12.80 -11.32
N GLU A 77 17.63 12.97 -11.67
CA GLU A 77 18.46 11.89 -12.15
C GLU A 77 18.94 10.96 -11.02
N ILE A 78 19.03 9.67 -11.32
CA ILE A 78 19.64 8.67 -10.45
C ILE A 78 20.88 8.16 -11.20
N PRO A 79 22.08 8.17 -10.58
CA PRO A 79 23.30 7.70 -11.25
C PRO A 79 23.17 6.28 -11.79
N LYS A 80 23.69 6.04 -13.00
CA LYS A 80 23.66 4.74 -13.70
C LYS A 80 22.24 4.18 -13.93
N THR A 81 21.20 4.99 -13.86
CA THR A 81 19.82 4.53 -13.90
C THR A 81 19.01 5.31 -14.92
N GLN A 82 18.26 4.61 -15.76
CA GLN A 82 17.28 5.22 -16.65
C GLN A 82 15.90 5.22 -15.97
N CYS A 83 15.31 6.40 -15.86
CA CYS A 83 13.98 6.58 -15.29
C CYS A 83 12.93 6.76 -16.39
N PHE A 84 11.82 6.06 -16.25
CA PHE A 84 10.64 6.14 -17.12
C PHE A 84 9.42 6.58 -16.33
N GLU A 85 8.58 7.39 -16.94
CA GLU A 85 7.25 7.70 -16.46
C GLU A 85 6.20 7.09 -17.38
N ALA A 86 5.15 6.50 -16.80
CA ALA A 86 4.19 5.69 -17.51
C ALA A 86 2.76 5.81 -16.94
N GLY A 87 1.78 5.28 -17.65
CA GLY A 87 0.36 5.34 -17.31
C GLY A 87 -0.02 4.52 -16.08
N HIS A 88 -0.86 5.10 -15.23
CA HIS A 88 -1.48 4.46 -14.09
C HIS A 88 -2.86 5.11 -13.83
N PRO A 89 -3.95 4.37 -13.59
CA PRO A 89 -4.05 2.92 -13.35
C PRO A 89 -4.06 2.04 -14.62
N VAL A 90 -4.09 2.63 -15.81
CA VAL A 90 -4.08 1.90 -17.07
C VAL A 90 -2.67 1.93 -17.65
N PRO A 91 -2.07 0.77 -18.03
CA PRO A 91 -0.77 0.73 -18.67
C PRO A 91 -0.82 1.39 -20.04
N ASP A 92 0.28 2.00 -20.47
CA ASP A 92 0.44 2.64 -21.76
C ASP A 92 1.73 2.20 -22.48
N ALA A 93 2.01 2.78 -23.63
CA ALA A 93 3.20 2.47 -24.43
C ALA A 93 4.51 2.69 -23.65
N ASN A 94 4.54 3.65 -22.70
CA ASN A 94 5.70 3.91 -21.87
C ASN A 94 5.89 2.80 -20.82
N SER A 95 4.80 2.23 -20.26
CA SER A 95 4.86 1.05 -19.40
C SER A 95 5.53 -0.12 -20.13
N PHE A 96 5.10 -0.38 -21.38
CA PHE A 96 5.64 -1.48 -22.18
C PHE A 96 7.11 -1.26 -22.55
N LYS A 97 7.47 -0.01 -22.90
CA LYS A 97 8.85 0.37 -23.23
C LYS A 97 9.78 0.24 -22.01
N ALA A 98 9.34 0.72 -20.86
CA ALA A 98 10.12 0.66 -19.63
C ALA A 98 10.36 -0.80 -19.19
N THR A 99 9.30 -1.63 -19.27
CA THR A 99 9.38 -3.05 -18.93
C THR A 99 10.26 -3.81 -19.89
N GLN A 100 10.21 -3.49 -21.19
CA GLN A 100 11.12 -4.07 -22.17
C GLN A 100 12.58 -3.71 -21.86
N ALA A 101 12.87 -2.45 -21.52
CA ALA A 101 14.21 -2.02 -21.12
C ALA A 101 14.69 -2.75 -19.85
N ALA A 102 13.79 -3.01 -18.89
CA ALA A 102 14.11 -3.79 -17.70
C ALA A 102 14.47 -5.24 -18.06
N LEU A 103 13.70 -5.90 -18.93
CA LEU A 103 14.00 -7.26 -19.41
C LEU A 103 15.35 -7.33 -20.15
N GLU A 104 15.65 -6.34 -21.00
CA GLU A 104 16.94 -6.24 -21.70
C GLU A 104 18.11 -5.99 -20.75
N LEU A 105 17.88 -5.25 -19.66
CA LEU A 105 18.89 -5.03 -18.63
C LEU A 105 19.19 -6.33 -17.89
N VAL A 106 18.19 -7.01 -17.37
CA VAL A 106 18.39 -8.22 -16.55
C VAL A 106 18.91 -9.40 -17.34
N ALA A 107 18.66 -9.44 -18.65
CA ALA A 107 19.25 -10.45 -19.56
C ALA A 107 20.79 -10.37 -19.66
N GLN A 108 21.42 -9.30 -19.18
CA GLN A 108 22.88 -9.14 -19.13
C GLN A 108 23.50 -9.73 -17.85
N ALA A 109 22.67 -10.05 -16.86
CA ALA A 109 23.14 -10.53 -15.56
C ALA A 109 23.57 -12.01 -15.63
N GLY A 110 24.70 -12.32 -15.03
CA GLY A 110 25.26 -13.67 -14.96
C GLY A 110 25.01 -14.35 -13.61
N GLU A 111 25.50 -15.57 -13.46
CA GLU A 111 25.28 -16.44 -12.30
C GLU A 111 25.70 -15.82 -10.95
N ASN A 112 26.76 -15.00 -10.96
CA ASN A 112 27.26 -14.35 -9.75
C ASN A 112 26.64 -12.96 -9.49
N ASP A 113 25.78 -12.50 -10.40
CA ASP A 113 25.19 -11.17 -10.32
C ASP A 113 23.87 -11.20 -9.52
N THR A 114 23.48 -10.03 -9.05
CA THR A 114 22.21 -9.85 -8.33
C THR A 114 21.36 -8.78 -9.00
N VAL A 115 20.08 -9.09 -9.17
CA VAL A 115 19.05 -8.12 -9.53
C VAL A 115 18.34 -7.66 -8.26
N VAL A 116 18.53 -6.41 -7.87
CA VAL A 116 17.75 -5.78 -6.79
C VAL A 116 16.43 -5.28 -7.40
N PHE A 117 15.33 -5.95 -7.05
CA PHE A 117 14.01 -5.63 -7.56
C PHE A 117 13.19 -4.91 -6.49
N LEU A 118 12.88 -3.63 -6.73
CA LEU A 118 12.16 -2.75 -5.81
C LEU A 118 10.72 -2.56 -6.30
N LEU A 119 9.75 -3.03 -5.51
CA LEU A 119 8.36 -3.07 -5.92
C LEU A 119 7.46 -2.29 -4.96
N SER A 120 6.58 -1.46 -5.49
CA SER A 120 5.56 -0.74 -4.72
C SER A 120 4.21 -0.76 -5.42
N GLY A 121 3.17 -0.29 -4.74
CA GLY A 121 1.81 -0.22 -5.28
C GLY A 121 1.73 0.43 -6.66
N GLY A 122 0.77 -0.01 -7.48
CA GLY A 122 0.59 0.42 -8.87
C GLY A 122 1.46 -0.31 -9.90
N GLY A 123 2.31 -1.24 -9.47
CA GLY A 123 3.18 -2.02 -10.37
C GLY A 123 2.43 -2.84 -11.42
N SER A 124 1.18 -3.23 -11.17
CA SER A 124 0.37 -3.99 -12.16
C SER A 124 0.17 -3.27 -13.49
N ALA A 125 0.11 -1.92 -13.48
CA ALA A 125 0.00 -1.11 -14.69
C ALA A 125 1.39 -0.62 -15.15
N LEU A 126 2.22 -0.17 -14.21
CA LEU A 126 3.51 0.45 -14.51
C LEU A 126 4.54 -0.56 -15.02
N PHE A 127 4.49 -1.82 -14.56
CA PHE A 127 5.39 -2.90 -14.96
C PHE A 127 4.63 -3.97 -15.74
N GLU A 128 4.38 -3.70 -17.01
CA GLU A 128 3.62 -4.55 -17.91
C GLU A 128 4.32 -4.69 -19.26
N LYS A 129 4.35 -5.91 -19.78
CA LYS A 129 4.75 -6.24 -21.15
C LYS A 129 3.81 -7.30 -21.68
N PRO A 130 2.80 -6.91 -22.49
CA PRO A 130 1.85 -7.86 -23.05
C PRO A 130 2.51 -8.87 -23.99
N LEU A 131 2.05 -10.13 -23.94
CA LEU A 131 2.39 -11.19 -24.90
C LEU A 131 1.43 -11.23 -26.11
N ILE A 132 0.36 -10.42 -26.04
CA ILE A 132 -0.64 -10.21 -27.10
C ILE A 132 -0.64 -8.72 -27.47
N PRO A 133 -1.35 -8.30 -28.54
CA PRO A 133 -1.53 -6.89 -28.83
C PRO A 133 -2.08 -6.10 -27.64
N ALA A 134 -1.56 -4.91 -27.43
CA ALA A 134 -1.93 -4.08 -26.25
C ALA A 134 -3.43 -3.75 -26.21
N GLU A 135 -4.03 -3.52 -27.38
CA GLU A 135 -5.46 -3.25 -27.53
C GLU A 135 -6.30 -4.47 -27.09
N GLU A 136 -5.83 -5.68 -27.37
CA GLU A 136 -6.51 -6.90 -26.95
C GLU A 136 -6.41 -7.09 -25.42
N LEU A 137 -5.24 -6.84 -24.81
CA LEU A 137 -5.10 -6.89 -23.35
C LEU A 137 -6.05 -5.88 -22.67
N THR A 138 -6.20 -4.70 -23.25
CA THR A 138 -7.13 -3.68 -22.76
C THR A 138 -8.58 -4.17 -22.88
N ASP A 139 -8.99 -4.68 -24.04
CA ASP A 139 -10.36 -5.21 -24.25
C ASP A 139 -10.66 -6.38 -23.29
N ILE A 140 -9.74 -7.32 -23.10
CA ILE A 140 -9.92 -8.42 -22.11
C ILE A 140 -10.09 -7.88 -20.70
N THR A 141 -9.28 -6.88 -20.31
CA THR A 141 -9.37 -6.25 -18.98
C THR A 141 -10.72 -5.55 -18.79
N GLU A 142 -11.20 -4.82 -19.81
CA GLU A 142 -12.51 -4.16 -19.79
C GLU A 142 -13.66 -5.18 -19.74
N GLN A 143 -13.58 -6.29 -20.46
CA GLN A 143 -14.55 -7.37 -20.40
C GLN A 143 -14.66 -7.94 -18.98
N LEU A 144 -13.51 -8.25 -18.33
CA LEU A 144 -13.47 -8.77 -16.96
C LEU A 144 -14.08 -7.78 -15.95
N LEU A 145 -13.75 -6.50 -16.06
CA LEU A 145 -14.34 -5.44 -15.21
C LEU A 145 -15.86 -5.33 -15.43
N ALA A 146 -16.31 -5.31 -16.68
CA ALA A 146 -17.73 -5.19 -17.02
C ALA A 146 -18.57 -6.39 -16.55
N CYS A 147 -17.98 -7.58 -16.50
CA CYS A 147 -18.62 -8.80 -16.00
C CYS A 147 -18.60 -8.94 -14.48
N GLY A 148 -17.93 -8.02 -13.76
CA GLY A 148 -17.81 -8.06 -12.29
C GLY A 148 -16.86 -9.14 -11.78
N ALA A 149 -15.84 -9.50 -12.56
CA ALA A 149 -14.75 -10.37 -12.10
C ALA A 149 -14.03 -9.72 -10.92
N ASP A 150 -13.72 -10.50 -9.90
CA ASP A 150 -12.94 -10.03 -8.77
C ASP A 150 -11.44 -9.88 -9.14
N ILE A 151 -10.67 -9.30 -8.22
CA ILE A 151 -9.26 -9.02 -8.46
C ILE A 151 -8.43 -10.31 -8.62
N VAL A 152 -8.82 -11.41 -7.99
CA VAL A 152 -8.14 -12.71 -8.11
C VAL A 152 -8.38 -13.27 -9.50
N GLU A 153 -9.63 -13.30 -9.95
CA GLU A 153 -10.01 -13.75 -11.30
C GLU A 153 -9.33 -12.92 -12.40
N MET A 154 -9.31 -11.58 -12.22
CA MET A 154 -8.61 -10.70 -13.15
C MET A 154 -7.11 -10.99 -13.23
N ASN A 155 -6.44 -11.17 -12.09
CA ASN A 155 -5.01 -11.48 -12.07
C ASN A 155 -4.71 -12.86 -12.63
N THR A 156 -5.55 -13.88 -12.38
CA THR A 156 -5.40 -15.23 -12.92
C THR A 156 -5.31 -15.21 -14.45
N VAL A 157 -6.16 -14.42 -15.11
CA VAL A 157 -6.12 -14.25 -16.58
C VAL A 157 -4.92 -13.40 -17.01
N ARG A 158 -4.73 -12.22 -16.38
CA ARG A 158 -3.71 -11.24 -16.80
C ARG A 158 -2.29 -11.73 -16.62
N LYS A 159 -1.99 -12.54 -15.59
CA LYS A 159 -0.66 -13.10 -15.36
C LYS A 159 -0.20 -13.92 -16.57
N ARG A 160 -1.09 -14.67 -17.21
CA ARG A 160 -0.77 -15.51 -18.39
C ARG A 160 -0.55 -14.71 -19.67
N LEU A 161 -1.13 -13.52 -19.76
CA LEU A 161 -1.02 -12.65 -20.93
C LEU A 161 0.17 -11.67 -20.85
N SER A 162 1.00 -11.76 -19.79
CA SER A 162 2.11 -10.85 -19.51
C SER A 162 3.46 -11.57 -19.50
N ALA A 163 4.49 -10.93 -20.03
CA ALA A 163 5.87 -11.43 -20.03
C ALA A 163 6.57 -11.30 -18.66
N VAL A 164 5.99 -10.55 -17.70
CA VAL A 164 6.65 -10.24 -16.44
C VAL A 164 5.86 -10.65 -15.20
N LYS A 165 4.55 -10.87 -15.30
CA LYS A 165 3.70 -11.24 -14.17
C LYS A 165 3.80 -12.73 -13.83
N GLY A 166 3.29 -13.12 -12.63
CA GLY A 166 3.23 -14.51 -12.19
C GLY A 166 4.60 -15.20 -12.17
N GLY A 167 5.62 -14.54 -11.62
CA GLY A 167 6.98 -15.09 -11.50
C GLY A 167 7.86 -14.95 -12.74
N ARG A 168 7.31 -14.57 -13.89
CA ARG A 168 8.06 -14.55 -15.16
C ARG A 168 9.21 -13.56 -15.18
N PHE A 169 9.11 -12.43 -14.45
CA PHE A 169 10.24 -11.50 -14.36
C PHE A 169 11.42 -12.13 -13.63
N ALA A 170 11.18 -12.81 -12.51
CA ALA A 170 12.25 -13.48 -11.79
C ALA A 170 12.89 -14.61 -12.64
N LEU A 171 12.09 -15.36 -13.39
CA LEU A 171 12.59 -16.35 -14.33
C LEU A 171 13.44 -15.71 -15.43
N ALA A 172 13.06 -14.54 -15.93
CA ALA A 172 13.83 -13.79 -16.92
C ALA A 172 15.17 -13.25 -16.37
N CYS A 173 15.34 -13.19 -15.05
CA CYS A 173 16.61 -12.82 -14.41
C CYS A 173 17.59 -13.98 -14.31
N GLU A 174 17.19 -15.23 -14.52
CA GLU A 174 18.11 -16.36 -14.47
C GLU A 174 19.26 -16.23 -15.47
N PRO A 175 20.51 -16.62 -15.08
CA PRO A 175 20.89 -17.34 -13.85
C PRO A 175 21.20 -16.44 -12.64
N ALA A 176 20.97 -15.13 -12.70
CA ALA A 176 21.20 -14.22 -11.59
C ALA A 176 20.22 -14.41 -10.43
N GLN A 177 20.66 -14.04 -9.22
CA GLN A 177 19.80 -13.99 -8.05
C GLN A 177 18.95 -12.71 -8.05
N VAL A 178 17.72 -12.80 -7.56
CA VAL A 178 16.81 -11.67 -7.39
C VAL A 178 16.63 -11.39 -5.91
N PHE A 179 16.96 -10.18 -5.47
CA PHE A 179 16.63 -9.68 -4.15
C PHE A 179 15.46 -8.69 -4.26
N SER A 180 14.27 -9.16 -3.91
CA SER A 180 13.03 -8.40 -4.05
C SER A 180 12.70 -7.67 -2.75
N VAL A 181 12.55 -6.33 -2.82
CA VAL A 181 12.12 -5.47 -1.71
C VAL A 181 10.74 -4.93 -2.04
N VAL A 182 9.75 -5.24 -1.21
CA VAL A 182 8.34 -4.95 -1.48
C VAL A 182 7.77 -3.98 -0.44
N LEU A 183 7.16 -2.91 -0.96
CA LEU A 183 6.22 -2.05 -0.23
C LEU A 183 4.80 -2.47 -0.60
N SER A 184 4.11 -3.10 0.36
CA SER A 184 2.78 -3.66 0.14
C SER A 184 1.69 -2.65 0.50
N ASP A 185 0.75 -2.46 -0.41
CA ASP A 185 -0.49 -1.72 -0.22
C ASP A 185 -1.73 -2.64 -0.15
N ILE A 186 -1.51 -3.97 -0.05
CA ILE A 186 -2.58 -4.97 0.01
C ILE A 186 -2.57 -5.65 1.38
N LEU A 187 -3.73 -5.74 2.01
CA LEU A 187 -3.88 -6.39 3.32
C LEU A 187 -3.45 -7.88 3.26
N GLY A 188 -2.66 -8.29 4.24
CA GLY A 188 -2.13 -9.65 4.33
C GLY A 188 -0.92 -9.91 3.45
N ASP A 189 -0.44 -8.90 2.73
CA ASP A 189 0.78 -8.94 1.91
C ASP A 189 0.85 -10.13 0.93
N PRO A 190 -0.21 -10.42 0.15
CA PRO A 190 -0.20 -11.52 -0.81
C PRO A 190 0.74 -11.19 -1.97
N LEU A 191 1.98 -11.71 -1.91
CA LEU A 191 3.06 -11.37 -2.84
C LEU A 191 2.73 -11.70 -4.31
N ASP A 192 1.91 -12.72 -4.54
CA ASP A 192 1.41 -13.09 -5.88
C ASP A 192 0.37 -12.11 -6.44
N MET A 193 -0.20 -11.25 -5.59
CA MET A 193 -1.16 -10.20 -5.96
C MET A 193 -0.52 -8.82 -6.11
N ILE A 194 0.55 -8.54 -5.34
CA ILE A 194 1.27 -7.25 -5.43
C ILE A 194 1.92 -7.13 -6.80
N ALA A 195 1.52 -6.12 -7.57
CA ALA A 195 1.89 -5.92 -8.97
C ALA A 195 1.65 -7.17 -9.86
N SER A 196 0.74 -8.06 -9.46
CA SER A 196 0.48 -9.37 -10.07
C SER A 196 1.70 -10.32 -10.03
N GLY A 197 2.53 -10.24 -8.98
CA GLY A 197 3.58 -11.17 -8.63
C GLY A 197 4.74 -11.32 -9.61
N PRO A 198 5.47 -10.26 -10.02
CA PRO A 198 6.55 -10.41 -11.02
C PRO A 198 7.69 -11.31 -10.55
N ALA A 199 8.02 -11.27 -9.26
CA ALA A 199 9.08 -12.07 -8.65
C ALA A 199 8.56 -12.99 -7.55
N TYR A 200 7.38 -13.55 -7.76
CA TYR A 200 6.76 -14.48 -6.84
C TYR A 200 6.08 -15.63 -7.60
N PRO A 201 6.15 -16.87 -7.09
CA PRO A 201 5.45 -18.02 -7.70
C PRO A 201 3.96 -17.76 -7.85
N ASP A 202 3.38 -18.18 -8.94
CA ASP A 202 1.93 -18.08 -9.16
C ASP A 202 1.21 -19.29 -8.56
N SER A 203 0.21 -19.01 -7.73
CA SER A 203 -0.63 -20.06 -7.14
C SER A 203 -1.83 -20.45 -8.02
N SER A 204 -2.13 -19.65 -9.06
CA SER A 204 -3.25 -19.92 -9.98
C SER A 204 -2.85 -20.89 -11.09
N THR A 205 -3.84 -21.66 -11.60
CA THR A 205 -3.61 -22.67 -12.65
C THR A 205 -4.15 -22.25 -14.01
N CYS A 206 -3.67 -22.89 -15.08
CA CYS A 206 -4.19 -22.64 -16.43
C CYS A 206 -5.66 -23.07 -16.55
N GLU A 207 -6.07 -24.13 -15.85
CA GLU A 207 -7.46 -24.56 -15.79
C GLU A 207 -8.38 -23.51 -15.18
N GLU A 208 -7.93 -22.84 -14.10
CA GLU A 208 -8.67 -21.72 -13.50
C GLU A 208 -8.82 -20.56 -14.49
N ALA A 209 -7.74 -20.20 -15.20
CA ALA A 209 -7.78 -19.13 -16.19
C ALA A 209 -8.76 -19.42 -17.34
N ILE A 210 -8.79 -20.66 -17.82
CA ILE A 210 -9.73 -21.14 -18.84
C ILE A 210 -11.16 -21.12 -18.29
N ALA A 211 -11.38 -21.63 -17.08
CA ALA A 211 -12.70 -21.62 -16.44
C ALA A 211 -13.25 -20.20 -16.25
N ILE A 212 -12.40 -19.22 -15.91
CA ILE A 212 -12.79 -17.81 -15.81
C ILE A 212 -13.18 -17.26 -17.20
N ALA A 213 -12.38 -17.58 -18.22
CA ALA A 213 -12.68 -17.13 -19.59
C ALA A 213 -14.03 -17.70 -20.09
N GLU A 214 -14.34 -18.96 -19.77
CA GLU A 214 -15.62 -19.61 -20.10
C GLU A 214 -16.77 -19.01 -19.27
N LYS A 215 -16.58 -18.86 -17.93
CA LYS A 215 -17.58 -18.29 -17.01
C LYS A 215 -18.09 -16.93 -17.49
N TYR A 216 -17.19 -16.09 -17.96
CA TYR A 216 -17.52 -14.73 -18.42
C TYR A 216 -17.67 -14.62 -19.94
N SER A 217 -17.55 -15.74 -20.67
CA SER A 217 -17.63 -15.78 -22.13
C SER A 217 -16.72 -14.73 -22.78
N LEU A 218 -15.47 -14.65 -22.34
CA LEU A 218 -14.50 -13.69 -22.82
C LEU A 218 -14.22 -13.88 -24.32
N ARG A 219 -14.17 -12.80 -25.04
CA ARG A 219 -13.75 -12.79 -26.45
C ARG A 219 -12.23 -12.76 -26.48
N LEU A 220 -11.61 -13.83 -26.88
CA LEU A 220 -10.17 -14.01 -26.94
C LEU A 220 -9.73 -14.37 -28.36
N SER A 221 -8.57 -13.88 -28.77
CA SER A 221 -7.91 -14.41 -29.97
C SER A 221 -7.41 -15.83 -29.75
N SER A 222 -7.03 -16.51 -30.84
CA SER A 222 -6.37 -17.81 -30.75
C SER A 222 -5.08 -17.74 -29.92
N ASP A 223 -4.30 -16.67 -30.06
CA ASP A 223 -3.03 -16.49 -29.37
C ASP A 223 -3.25 -16.28 -27.86
N ALA A 224 -4.22 -15.44 -27.48
CA ALA A 224 -4.60 -15.26 -26.08
C ALA A 224 -5.06 -16.58 -25.44
N LEU A 225 -5.90 -17.35 -26.15
CA LEU A 225 -6.38 -18.64 -25.66
C LEU A 225 -5.25 -19.66 -25.47
N GLU A 226 -4.27 -19.70 -26.38
CA GLU A 226 -3.10 -20.59 -26.24
C GLU A 226 -2.21 -20.17 -25.07
N LEU A 227 -2.08 -18.86 -24.79
CA LEU A 227 -1.36 -18.38 -23.61
C LEU A 227 -2.07 -18.74 -22.30
N LEU A 228 -3.40 -18.73 -22.25
CA LEU A 228 -4.14 -19.14 -21.05
C LEU A 228 -3.95 -20.63 -20.71
N LYS A 229 -3.59 -21.47 -21.69
CA LYS A 229 -3.30 -22.91 -21.50
C LYS A 229 -1.89 -23.16 -20.96
N GLN A 230 -1.04 -22.14 -20.87
CA GLN A 230 0.33 -22.28 -20.39
C GLN A 230 0.41 -21.93 -18.91
N GLU A 231 1.09 -22.78 -18.13
CA GLU A 231 1.34 -22.49 -16.74
C GLU A 231 2.34 -21.34 -16.56
N THR A 232 2.12 -20.56 -15.54
CA THR A 232 3.08 -19.62 -14.99
C THR A 232 4.01 -20.34 -14.02
N PRO A 233 5.21 -19.80 -13.69
CA PRO A 233 6.11 -20.42 -12.72
C PRO A 233 5.44 -20.65 -11.36
N THR A 234 5.35 -21.93 -10.94
CA THR A 234 4.83 -22.33 -9.64
C THR A 234 5.89 -22.37 -8.55
N GLU A 235 7.17 -22.39 -8.95
CA GLU A 235 8.34 -22.35 -8.08
C GLU A 235 9.40 -21.41 -8.66
N LEU A 236 10.11 -20.72 -7.79
CA LEU A 236 11.24 -19.86 -8.13
C LEU A 236 12.39 -20.17 -7.17
N HIS A 237 13.59 -20.43 -7.71
CA HIS A 237 14.76 -20.82 -6.92
C HIS A 237 15.78 -19.72 -6.78
N ASN A 238 15.63 -18.64 -7.53
CA ASN A 238 16.56 -17.52 -7.61
C ASN A 238 16.05 -16.26 -6.91
N VAL A 239 15.03 -16.33 -6.06
CA VAL A 239 14.40 -15.16 -5.43
C VAL A 239 14.47 -15.21 -3.91
N GLU A 240 14.92 -14.11 -3.32
CA GLU A 240 14.73 -13.80 -1.90
C GLU A 240 13.89 -12.53 -1.79
N THR A 241 12.79 -12.56 -1.03
CA THR A 241 11.87 -11.44 -0.88
C THR A 241 11.84 -10.90 0.54
N GLN A 242 11.88 -9.58 0.69
CA GLN A 242 11.66 -8.87 1.94
C GLN A 242 10.52 -7.87 1.79
N ILE A 243 9.51 -7.97 2.67
CA ILE A 243 8.45 -6.98 2.80
C ILE A 243 8.90 -5.98 3.87
N THR A 244 9.23 -4.75 3.47
CA THR A 244 9.79 -3.73 4.35
C THR A 244 8.84 -2.59 4.68
N GLY A 245 7.79 -2.43 3.89
CA GLY A 245 6.69 -1.51 4.15
C GLY A 245 5.36 -2.22 3.96
N SER A 246 4.55 -2.27 5.03
CA SER A 246 3.20 -2.85 5.04
C SER A 246 2.41 -2.27 6.21
N VAL A 247 1.12 -2.51 6.22
CA VAL A 247 0.26 -2.15 7.37
C VAL A 247 0.77 -2.78 8.67
N THR A 248 1.29 -4.00 8.62
CA THR A 248 1.89 -4.68 9.77
C THR A 248 3.08 -3.88 10.32
N ASN A 249 3.95 -3.38 9.44
CA ASN A 249 5.08 -2.55 9.83
C ASN A 249 4.64 -1.18 10.36
N LEU A 250 3.59 -0.59 9.76
CA LEU A 250 2.99 0.67 10.22
C LEU A 250 2.42 0.51 11.65
N CYS A 251 1.69 -0.57 11.93
CA CYS A 251 1.18 -0.89 13.27
C CYS A 251 2.29 -1.09 14.30
N LYS A 252 3.35 -1.83 13.94
CA LYS A 252 4.52 -2.02 14.82
C LYS A 252 5.21 -0.70 15.14
N ALA A 253 5.42 0.15 14.13
CA ALA A 253 6.02 1.45 14.33
C ALA A 253 5.15 2.38 15.21
N ALA A 254 3.81 2.30 15.07
CA ALA A 254 2.88 3.01 15.94
C ALA A 254 2.95 2.49 17.39
N ALA A 255 3.04 1.17 17.57
CA ALA A 255 3.21 0.56 18.90
C ALA A 255 4.52 1.01 19.56
N ASP A 256 5.64 0.91 18.84
CA ASP A 256 6.96 1.36 19.33
C ASP A 256 6.96 2.85 19.70
N ALA A 257 6.24 3.67 18.93
CA ALA A 257 6.10 5.09 19.25
C ALA A 257 5.26 5.34 20.50
N CYS A 258 4.17 4.58 20.69
CA CYS A 258 3.36 4.62 21.91
C CYS A 258 4.18 4.20 23.14
N GLU A 259 4.96 3.13 23.05
CA GLU A 259 5.80 2.66 24.15
C GLU A 259 6.86 3.69 24.57
N LYS A 260 7.50 4.36 23.60
CA LYS A 260 8.44 5.46 23.86
C LYS A 260 7.80 6.65 24.60
N LEU A 261 6.48 6.83 24.46
CA LEU A 261 5.69 7.85 25.13
C LEU A 261 5.10 7.37 26.48
N GLY A 262 5.41 6.12 26.89
CA GLY A 262 5.01 5.54 28.16
C GLY A 262 3.64 4.87 28.17
N TYR A 263 3.11 4.49 27.00
CA TYR A 263 1.90 3.69 26.92
C TYR A 263 2.25 2.19 26.88
N GLU A 264 1.42 1.35 27.47
CA GLU A 264 1.41 -0.08 27.16
C GLU A 264 0.63 -0.27 25.84
N ALA A 265 1.35 -0.65 24.78
CA ALA A 265 0.78 -0.76 23.44
C ALA A 265 0.30 -2.17 23.12
N THR A 266 -0.88 -2.28 22.52
CA THR A 266 -1.46 -3.54 22.05
C THR A 266 -1.93 -3.38 20.62
N ILE A 267 -1.37 -4.17 19.70
CA ILE A 267 -1.88 -4.28 18.32
C ILE A 267 -3.07 -5.24 18.36
N LEU A 268 -4.26 -4.72 18.05
CA LEU A 268 -5.50 -5.50 17.98
C LEU A 268 -5.59 -6.31 16.70
N THR A 269 -5.23 -5.68 15.59
CA THR A 269 -5.24 -6.27 14.25
C THR A 269 -4.44 -5.41 13.28
N ASP A 270 -3.93 -6.03 12.25
CA ASP A 270 -3.40 -5.38 11.03
C ASP A 270 -4.21 -5.75 9.78
N GLN A 271 -5.42 -6.30 9.99
CA GLN A 271 -6.36 -6.76 8.96
C GLN A 271 -7.73 -6.08 9.09
N LEU A 272 -7.75 -4.82 9.60
CA LEU A 272 -9.01 -4.11 9.80
C LEU A 272 -9.69 -3.84 8.45
N ASN A 273 -10.83 -4.50 8.22
CA ASN A 273 -11.61 -4.38 6.98
C ASN A 273 -13.10 -4.39 7.32
N CYS A 274 -13.62 -3.24 7.68
CA CYS A 274 -15.04 -3.04 8.01
C CYS A 274 -15.46 -1.60 7.70
N VAL A 275 -16.71 -1.25 7.98
CA VAL A 275 -17.19 0.13 7.85
C VAL A 275 -16.49 1.04 8.87
N ALA A 276 -15.98 2.17 8.43
CA ALA A 276 -15.16 3.08 9.24
C ALA A 276 -15.85 3.52 10.54
N ARG A 277 -17.14 3.88 10.48
CA ARG A 277 -17.92 4.27 11.68
C ARG A 277 -18.08 3.14 12.68
N GLU A 278 -18.14 1.90 12.23
CA GLU A 278 -18.24 0.73 13.12
C GLU A 278 -16.91 0.47 13.83
N ALA A 279 -15.80 0.62 13.12
CA ALA A 279 -14.46 0.57 13.71
C ALA A 279 -14.28 1.65 14.78
N GLY A 280 -14.70 2.89 14.52
CA GLY A 280 -14.67 3.98 15.49
C GLY A 280 -15.50 3.70 16.74
N ALA A 281 -16.72 3.18 16.57
CA ALA A 281 -17.59 2.79 17.67
C ALA A 281 -16.99 1.63 18.50
N PHE A 282 -16.33 0.67 17.84
CA PHE A 282 -15.62 -0.42 18.51
C PHE A 282 -14.45 0.08 19.33
N MET A 283 -13.61 0.97 18.79
CA MET A 283 -12.51 1.59 19.53
C MET A 283 -13.01 2.35 20.77
N ALA A 284 -14.12 3.07 20.64
CA ALA A 284 -14.77 3.75 21.77
C ALA A 284 -15.30 2.77 22.84
N SER A 285 -15.76 1.60 22.45
CA SER A 285 -16.19 0.54 23.38
C SER A 285 -15.00 -0.01 24.19
N ILE A 286 -13.84 -0.16 23.57
CA ILE A 286 -12.59 -0.51 24.28
C ILE A 286 -12.21 0.59 25.27
N ALA A 287 -12.31 1.86 24.87
CA ALA A 287 -12.05 3.00 25.77
C ALA A 287 -12.91 2.94 27.04
N LYS A 288 -14.21 2.70 26.87
CA LYS A 288 -15.15 2.56 28.02
C LYS A 288 -14.78 1.39 28.94
N THR A 289 -14.37 0.26 28.38
CA THR A 289 -13.94 -0.91 29.16
C THR A 289 -12.72 -0.57 30.03
N HIS A 290 -11.81 0.24 29.52
CA HIS A 290 -10.56 0.58 30.18
C HIS A 290 -10.56 1.97 30.86
N GLN A 291 -11.71 2.65 30.97
CA GLN A 291 -11.79 4.02 31.51
C GLN A 291 -11.20 4.20 32.92
N ASN A 292 -11.22 3.14 33.72
CA ASN A 292 -10.73 3.15 35.11
C ASN A 292 -9.31 2.54 35.24
N THR A 293 -8.59 2.35 34.17
CA THR A 293 -7.19 1.87 34.22
C THR A 293 -6.31 2.84 34.97
N MET A 294 -5.29 2.30 35.65
CA MET A 294 -4.22 3.09 36.29
C MET A 294 -2.98 3.23 35.40
N LYS A 295 -3.02 2.62 34.21
CA LYS A 295 -1.90 2.59 33.26
C LYS A 295 -2.26 3.37 32.01
N SER A 296 -1.26 4.01 31.40
CA SER A 296 -1.42 4.56 30.07
C SER A 296 -1.46 3.41 29.05
N LEU A 297 -2.54 3.34 28.27
CA LEU A 297 -2.78 2.26 27.29
C LEU A 297 -2.90 2.82 25.89
N ALA A 298 -2.39 2.07 24.91
CA ALA A 298 -2.62 2.32 23.51
C ALA A 298 -3.12 1.06 22.80
N PHE A 299 -4.21 1.17 22.04
CA PHE A 299 -4.74 0.07 21.23
C PHE A 299 -4.66 0.48 19.76
N ILE A 300 -4.05 -0.38 18.94
CA ILE A 300 -3.68 -0.08 17.56
C ILE A 300 -4.41 -1.05 16.63
N ALA A 301 -5.02 -0.52 15.58
CA ALA A 301 -5.62 -1.33 14.52
C ALA A 301 -5.20 -0.75 13.16
N GLY A 302 -4.64 -1.59 12.30
CA GLY A 302 -4.28 -1.22 10.95
C GLY A 302 -5.10 -1.95 9.91
N GLY A 303 -5.26 -1.35 8.76
CA GLY A 303 -6.02 -1.95 7.68
C GLY A 303 -6.57 -0.94 6.68
N GLU A 304 -7.67 -1.30 6.04
CA GLU A 304 -8.36 -0.44 5.08
C GLU A 304 -9.88 -0.51 5.31
N THR A 305 -10.42 0.48 6.04
CA THR A 305 -11.86 0.56 6.26
C THR A 305 -12.57 1.16 5.04
N VAL A 306 -13.90 0.99 4.99
CA VAL A 306 -14.73 1.51 3.91
C VAL A 306 -15.76 2.51 4.42
N VAL A 307 -16.18 3.44 3.56
CA VAL A 307 -17.28 4.37 3.83
C VAL A 307 -18.48 4.02 2.96
N HIS A 308 -19.63 3.88 3.59
CA HIS A 308 -20.89 3.80 2.85
C HIS A 308 -21.40 5.23 2.60
N LEU A 309 -21.40 5.64 1.34
CA LEU A 309 -21.86 6.96 0.95
C LEU A 309 -23.39 7.03 1.02
N THR A 310 -23.90 7.80 1.97
CA THR A 310 -25.34 8.04 2.19
C THR A 310 -25.72 9.51 2.02
N GLY A 311 -24.74 10.40 2.11
CA GLY A 311 -24.90 11.85 2.03
C GLY A 311 -24.10 12.49 0.90
N LYS A 312 -23.93 13.81 0.99
CA LYS A 312 -23.22 14.65 0.02
C LYS A 312 -22.05 15.41 0.67
N GLY A 313 -21.77 15.15 1.92
CA GLY A 313 -20.73 15.81 2.67
C GLY A 313 -19.32 15.45 2.16
N LYS A 314 -18.31 15.98 2.83
CA LYS A 314 -16.90 15.80 2.51
C LYS A 314 -16.20 15.07 3.66
N GLY A 315 -15.42 14.05 3.33
CA GLY A 315 -14.68 13.28 4.32
C GLY A 315 -14.01 12.06 3.68
N GLY A 316 -13.34 11.29 4.52
CA GLY A 316 -12.73 10.03 4.18
C GLY A 316 -12.92 9.01 5.31
N ARG A 317 -12.43 7.79 5.10
CA ARG A 317 -12.62 6.66 6.04
C ARG A 317 -11.93 6.90 7.39
N ASN A 318 -10.75 7.51 7.39
CA ASN A 318 -10.01 7.80 8.61
C ASN A 318 -10.66 8.91 9.43
N GLN A 319 -11.18 9.93 8.75
CA GLN A 319 -11.95 11.02 9.37
C GLN A 319 -13.26 10.48 9.94
N GLU A 320 -13.99 9.62 9.19
CA GLU A 320 -15.24 9.03 9.64
C GLU A 320 -15.03 8.12 10.86
N LEU A 321 -13.97 7.30 10.89
CA LEU A 321 -13.61 6.46 12.02
C LEU A 321 -13.37 7.30 13.29
N ALA A 322 -12.52 8.31 13.20
CA ALA A 322 -12.20 9.17 14.33
C ALA A 322 -13.42 9.94 14.86
N LEU A 323 -14.24 10.48 13.95
CA LEU A 323 -15.47 11.19 14.34
C LEU A 323 -16.49 10.25 14.99
N ALA A 324 -16.65 9.03 14.48
CA ALA A 324 -17.57 8.05 15.05
C ALA A 324 -17.20 7.65 16.49
N ALA A 325 -15.90 7.61 16.80
CA ALA A 325 -15.42 7.34 18.14
C ALA A 325 -15.81 8.45 19.13
N ALA A 326 -15.94 9.71 18.68
CA ALA A 326 -16.25 10.87 19.52
C ALA A 326 -17.54 10.70 20.35
N GLU A 327 -18.56 10.02 19.79
CA GLU A 327 -19.81 9.74 20.50
C GLU A 327 -19.58 8.85 21.73
N GLY A 328 -18.74 7.83 21.59
CA GLY A 328 -18.54 6.84 22.65
C GLY A 328 -17.47 7.22 23.68
N ILE A 329 -16.52 8.10 23.31
CA ILE A 329 -15.48 8.59 24.24
C ILE A 329 -15.82 9.95 24.86
N ALA A 330 -17.02 10.49 24.58
CA ALA A 330 -17.48 11.75 25.16
C ALA A 330 -17.32 11.74 26.69
N GLU A 331 -16.77 12.83 27.24
CA GLU A 331 -16.51 13.03 28.68
C GLU A 331 -15.47 12.06 29.30
N LEU A 332 -14.86 11.15 28.52
CA LEU A 332 -13.75 10.35 29.02
C LEU A 332 -12.48 11.19 29.08
N ASN A 333 -12.01 11.45 30.30
CA ASN A 333 -10.80 12.22 30.52
C ASN A 333 -9.58 11.51 29.91
N ASP A 334 -8.66 12.29 29.35
CA ASP A 334 -7.37 11.82 28.85
C ASP A 334 -7.50 10.61 27.90
N THR A 335 -8.54 10.63 27.08
CA THR A 335 -8.84 9.59 26.08
C THR A 335 -9.00 10.21 24.71
N ALA A 336 -8.35 9.63 23.70
CA ALA A 336 -8.44 10.07 22.32
C ALA A 336 -8.41 8.88 21.33
N VAL A 337 -9.07 9.07 20.19
CA VAL A 337 -8.97 8.15 19.03
C VAL A 337 -8.56 8.97 17.82
N PHE A 338 -7.57 8.47 17.10
CA PHE A 338 -7.21 9.02 15.80
C PHE A 338 -7.05 7.91 14.76
N SER A 339 -7.23 8.26 13.51
CA SER A 339 -6.97 7.38 12.37
C SER A 339 -6.36 8.18 11.23
N VAL A 340 -5.38 7.58 10.53
CA VAL A 340 -4.61 8.27 9.50
C VAL A 340 -4.22 7.32 8.36
N GLY A 341 -4.37 7.79 7.13
CA GLY A 341 -3.83 7.15 5.93
C GLY A 341 -2.33 7.43 5.80
N SER A 342 -1.55 6.40 5.57
CA SER A 342 -0.09 6.52 5.45
C SER A 342 0.36 7.36 4.25
N ASP A 343 -0.47 7.49 3.21
CA ASP A 343 -0.18 8.30 2.00
C ASP A 343 -0.38 9.82 2.19
N GLY A 344 -0.97 10.20 3.32
CA GLY A 344 -1.22 11.61 3.66
C GLY A 344 -2.50 12.18 3.07
N THR A 345 -3.39 11.32 2.55
CA THR A 345 -4.69 11.71 1.99
C THR A 345 -5.80 10.82 2.54
N ASP A 346 -7.02 11.35 2.64
CA ASP A 346 -8.19 10.60 3.10
C ASP A 346 -9.43 11.07 2.37
N GLY A 347 -9.90 10.26 1.41
CA GLY A 347 -10.99 10.61 0.51
C GLY A 347 -10.66 11.84 -0.36
N PRO A 348 -11.65 12.64 -0.79
CA PRO A 348 -11.45 13.81 -1.64
C PRO A 348 -11.04 15.05 -0.81
N THR A 349 -10.15 14.89 0.19
CA THR A 349 -9.75 15.95 1.12
C THR A 349 -8.23 16.14 1.12
N ASP A 350 -7.75 17.21 1.72
CA ASP A 350 -6.35 17.51 1.99
C ASP A 350 -5.87 16.98 3.36
N ALA A 351 -6.78 16.36 4.12
CA ALA A 351 -6.45 15.72 5.39
C ALA A 351 -5.99 14.28 5.16
N ALA A 352 -5.05 13.82 5.96
CA ALA A 352 -4.62 12.43 6.04
C ALA A 352 -5.54 11.59 6.94
N GLY A 353 -6.34 12.23 7.80
CA GLY A 353 -7.22 11.54 8.72
C GLY A 353 -7.86 12.46 9.75
N GLY A 354 -8.28 11.85 10.87
CA GLY A 354 -9.00 12.53 11.93
C GLY A 354 -8.54 12.16 13.34
N TYR A 355 -8.79 13.08 14.26
CA TYR A 355 -8.56 12.96 15.69
C TYR A 355 -9.81 13.39 16.44
N SER A 356 -10.18 12.64 17.46
CA SER A 356 -11.25 12.96 18.40
C SER A 356 -10.83 12.64 19.84
N ASP A 357 -11.30 13.45 20.77
CA ASP A 357 -11.09 13.28 22.21
C ASP A 357 -12.41 13.41 22.99
N GLY A 358 -12.33 13.35 24.33
CA GLY A 358 -13.51 13.45 25.21
C GLY A 358 -14.30 14.75 25.06
N ASP A 359 -13.70 15.81 24.53
CA ASP A 359 -14.34 17.12 24.30
C ASP A 359 -14.98 17.27 22.92
N THR A 360 -14.62 16.44 21.97
CA THR A 360 -14.99 16.62 20.54
C THR A 360 -16.51 16.68 20.35
N LYS A 361 -17.26 15.77 20.98
CA LYS A 361 -18.74 15.79 20.91
C LYS A 361 -19.31 17.11 21.45
N ARG A 362 -18.90 17.54 22.63
CA ARG A 362 -19.37 18.81 23.25
C ARG A 362 -19.09 20.00 22.34
N LYS A 363 -17.88 20.11 21.76
CA LYS A 363 -17.51 21.19 20.81
C LYS A 363 -18.39 21.21 19.56
N LEU A 364 -18.87 20.07 19.09
CA LEU A 364 -19.81 19.98 17.96
C LEU A 364 -21.22 20.40 18.38
N GLU A 365 -21.69 19.95 19.54
CA GLU A 365 -23.02 20.32 20.08
C GLU A 365 -23.13 21.85 20.33
N GLU A 366 -22.07 22.49 20.81
CA GLU A 366 -21.99 23.95 20.98
C GLU A 366 -22.14 24.70 19.62
N GLN A 367 -21.88 24.01 18.49
CA GLN A 367 -22.07 24.53 17.14
C GLN A 367 -23.37 24.02 16.48
N ASN A 368 -24.26 23.42 17.25
CA ASN A 368 -25.51 22.81 16.80
C ASN A 368 -25.30 21.66 15.78
N LEU A 369 -24.19 20.92 15.91
CA LEU A 369 -23.87 19.75 15.10
C LEU A 369 -24.01 18.47 15.95
N SER A 370 -24.66 17.46 15.38
CA SER A 370 -24.74 16.12 15.95
C SER A 370 -23.77 15.20 15.22
N VAL A 371 -22.95 14.44 15.94
CA VAL A 371 -22.07 13.43 15.38
C VAL A 371 -22.86 12.48 14.45
N PHE A 372 -24.03 12.04 14.90
CA PHE A 372 -24.89 11.16 14.10
C PHE A 372 -25.30 11.79 12.77
N ALA A 373 -25.80 13.04 12.78
CA ALA A 373 -26.26 13.72 11.57
C ALA A 373 -25.10 13.96 10.59
N VAL A 374 -23.94 14.33 11.11
CA VAL A 374 -22.70 14.53 10.31
C VAL A 374 -22.27 13.23 9.65
N LEU A 375 -22.26 12.11 10.37
CA LEU A 375 -21.91 10.80 9.83
C LEU A 375 -22.93 10.31 8.77
N GLN A 376 -24.23 10.62 8.93
CA GLN A 376 -25.24 10.30 7.91
C GLN A 376 -25.06 11.09 6.61
N ASP A 377 -24.54 12.30 6.68
CA ASP A 377 -24.22 13.11 5.50
C ASP A 377 -22.79 12.87 4.95
N ASN A 378 -22.00 11.99 5.58
CA ASN A 378 -20.57 11.74 5.27
C ASN A 378 -19.70 13.03 5.32
N ASP A 379 -20.00 13.95 6.26
CA ASP A 379 -19.36 15.28 6.34
C ASP A 379 -18.32 15.39 7.48
N ALA A 380 -17.58 14.32 7.70
CA ALA A 380 -16.59 14.24 8.77
C ALA A 380 -15.51 15.32 8.67
N TYR A 381 -15.12 15.74 7.45
CA TYR A 381 -14.13 16.77 7.23
C TYR A 381 -14.49 18.10 7.89
N HIS A 382 -15.66 18.65 7.58
CA HIS A 382 -16.07 19.93 8.12
C HIS A 382 -16.35 19.89 9.64
N ALA A 383 -16.83 18.75 10.14
CA ALA A 383 -17.01 18.57 11.57
C ALA A 383 -15.67 18.55 12.33
N LEU A 384 -14.69 17.79 11.85
CA LEU A 384 -13.37 17.72 12.45
C LEU A 384 -12.59 19.04 12.30
N GLN A 385 -12.78 19.75 11.18
CA GLN A 385 -12.21 21.07 11.00
C GLN A 385 -12.65 22.05 12.10
N LYS A 386 -13.92 22.00 12.52
CA LYS A 386 -14.48 22.86 13.57
C LYS A 386 -13.99 22.53 14.98
N THR A 387 -13.43 21.36 15.18
CA THR A 387 -12.95 20.86 16.49
C THR A 387 -11.43 20.77 16.57
N ASP A 388 -10.69 21.27 15.57
CA ASP A 388 -9.25 21.10 15.38
C ASP A 388 -8.83 19.60 15.30
N GLY A 389 -9.76 18.77 14.81
CA GLY A 389 -9.59 17.32 14.72
C GLY A 389 -9.02 16.83 13.40
N LEU A 390 -8.75 17.67 12.40
CA LEU A 390 -8.09 17.25 11.18
C LEU A 390 -6.62 16.92 11.40
N ILE A 391 -6.15 15.85 10.75
CA ILE A 391 -4.74 15.50 10.68
C ILE A 391 -4.26 15.85 9.27
N ILE A 392 -3.34 16.82 9.19
CA ILE A 392 -2.77 17.29 7.92
C ILE A 392 -1.29 16.94 7.89
N THR A 393 -0.88 16.07 7.02
CA THR A 393 0.53 15.66 6.85
C THR A 393 1.12 16.15 5.53
N GLY A 394 0.26 16.47 4.54
CA GLY A 394 0.63 16.55 3.14
C GLY A 394 0.96 15.15 2.58
N ALA A 395 1.26 15.07 1.30
CA ALA A 395 1.64 13.82 0.64
C ALA A 395 2.95 13.27 1.24
N THR A 396 2.91 12.04 1.74
CA THR A 396 4.05 11.42 2.45
C THR A 396 5.03 10.70 1.51
N GLY A 397 4.54 10.27 0.33
CA GLY A 397 5.33 9.50 -0.63
C GLY A 397 5.31 7.98 -0.39
N THR A 398 4.61 7.50 0.64
CA THR A 398 4.33 6.07 0.86
C THR A 398 2.84 5.78 0.72
N ASN A 399 2.46 4.51 0.62
CA ASN A 399 1.10 4.02 0.80
C ASN A 399 1.17 2.56 1.28
N VAL A 400 0.87 2.35 2.55
CA VAL A 400 0.83 1.05 3.21
C VAL A 400 -0.44 0.94 4.07
N ASN A 401 -1.58 1.41 3.53
CA ASN A 401 -2.89 1.49 4.18
C ASN A 401 -2.93 2.45 5.39
N ASP A 402 -3.83 2.21 6.33
CA ASP A 402 -4.19 3.12 7.43
C ASP A 402 -3.82 2.53 8.80
N VAL A 403 -3.67 3.42 9.78
CA VAL A 403 -3.57 3.05 11.19
C VAL A 403 -4.51 3.87 12.05
N ALA A 404 -5.29 3.18 12.88
CA ALA A 404 -6.14 3.76 13.91
C ALA A 404 -5.56 3.46 15.30
N VAL A 405 -5.57 4.44 16.19
CA VAL A 405 -5.04 4.33 17.53
C VAL A 405 -5.99 4.94 18.54
N LEU A 406 -6.31 4.17 19.59
CA LEU A 406 -6.93 4.65 20.81
C LEU A 406 -5.85 4.88 21.87
N LEU A 407 -5.82 6.06 22.45
CA LEU A 407 -4.95 6.43 23.56
C LEU A 407 -5.77 6.65 24.84
N ILE A 408 -5.34 6.08 25.93
CA ILE A 408 -5.82 6.36 27.29
C ILE A 408 -4.60 6.73 28.13
N LYS A 409 -4.49 7.98 28.55
CA LYS A 409 -3.34 8.50 29.29
C LYS A 409 -3.63 8.51 30.80
N ARG A 410 -2.62 8.10 31.63
CA ARG A 410 -2.70 8.18 33.09
C ARG A 410 -1.38 8.71 33.67
#